data_44508b7773098c955e61b9de40f91a08
#
_entry.id   44508b7773098c955e61b9de40f91a08
#
_cell.length_a   1.000
_cell.length_b   1.000
_cell.length_c   1.000
_cell.angle_alpha   90.00
_cell.angle_beta   90.00
_cell.angle_gamma   90.00
#
_symmetry.space_group_name_H-M   'P 1'
#
loop_
_entity.id
_entity.type
_entity.pdbx_description
1 polymer ?
#
loop_
_entity_poly.entity_id
_entity_poly.type
_entity_poly.pdbx_seq_one_letter_code
_entity_poly.pdbx_strand_id
1 'polypeptide(L)'
;MTSAKGSIWPATASARGCLTDPADDPAQRGAEPLRPLLAVRRTLAFAGRSSRSELIAYLFASLLVSVPVSFVTGLLLPHDQHRLIMNGLTVLLAVPLPALLVRRLHDSGRSGAWVWLAVLVFAVWLARTVISYTLGIGARLSFDSWTWLLDWLVILANLTSVLLALLPGTKGPNRFGEDPRG
;
A
#
# COMPACT_ATOMS: atom_id res chain seq x y z
N MET A 1 -7.52 -50.77 43.49
CA MET A 1 -6.60 -49.68 43.86
C MET A 1 -6.15 -48.99 42.60
N THR A 2 -6.88 -48.00 42.12
CA THR A 2 -6.54 -47.23 40.93
C THR A 2 -6.68 -45.75 41.32
N SER A 3 -5.54 -45.12 41.44
CA SER A 3 -5.38 -43.70 41.78
C SER A 3 -5.63 -42.80 40.54
N ALA A 4 -6.73 -42.06 40.56
CA ALA A 4 -6.99 -41.02 39.58
C ALA A 4 -6.19 -39.76 39.95
N LYS A 5 -5.16 -39.42 39.20
CA LYS A 5 -4.49 -38.11 39.26
C LYS A 5 -5.34 -37.08 38.52
N GLY A 6 -6.08 -36.27 39.25
CA GLY A 6 -6.74 -35.08 38.78
C GLY A 6 -5.69 -34.01 38.40
N SER A 7 -5.66 -33.61 37.16
CA SER A 7 -4.93 -32.43 36.74
C SER A 7 -5.68 -31.16 37.10
N ILE A 8 -5.18 -30.49 38.15
CA ILE A 8 -5.67 -29.16 38.56
C ILE A 8 -4.96 -28.12 37.64
N TRP A 9 -5.64 -27.69 36.60
CA TRP A 9 -5.27 -26.45 35.92
C TRP A 9 -6.08 -25.30 36.56
N PRO A 10 -5.43 -24.28 37.09
CA PRO A 10 -6.17 -23.10 37.55
C PRO A 10 -6.69 -22.35 36.31
N ALA A 11 -8.00 -22.30 36.20
CA ALA A 11 -8.68 -21.41 35.25
C ALA A 11 -8.58 -19.97 35.78
N THR A 12 -7.41 -19.34 35.59
CA THR A 12 -7.31 -17.90 35.65
C THR A 12 -7.27 -17.38 34.22
N ALA A 13 -8.37 -17.53 33.50
CA ALA A 13 -8.66 -16.67 32.38
C ALA A 13 -8.85 -15.26 32.94
N SER A 14 -7.76 -14.52 33.03
CA SER A 14 -7.80 -13.09 33.19
C SER A 14 -8.63 -12.54 32.02
N ALA A 15 -9.89 -12.20 32.32
CA ALA A 15 -10.70 -11.34 31.48
C ALA A 15 -10.05 -9.93 31.44
N ARG A 16 -8.87 -9.82 30.88
CA ARG A 16 -8.46 -8.56 30.32
C ARG A 16 -9.35 -8.39 29.10
N GLY A 17 -10.41 -7.58 29.28
CA GLY A 17 -11.24 -7.12 28.23
C GLY A 17 -10.30 -6.66 27.08
N CYS A 18 -10.32 -7.40 25.99
CA CYS A 18 -9.74 -6.95 24.74
C CYS A 18 -10.46 -5.64 24.47
N LEU A 19 -9.78 -4.51 24.73
CA LEU A 19 -10.20 -3.23 24.22
C LEU A 19 -10.06 -3.40 22.71
N THR A 20 -11.13 -3.90 22.09
CA THR A 20 -11.26 -3.92 20.65
C THR A 20 -11.13 -2.46 20.22
N ASP A 21 -10.09 -2.18 19.45
CA ASP A 21 -9.96 -0.88 18.79
C ASP A 21 -11.32 -0.61 18.12
N PRO A 22 -11.97 0.55 18.38
CA PRO A 22 -13.24 0.88 17.73
C PRO A 22 -13.18 0.78 16.20
N ALA A 23 -11.98 0.76 15.62
CA ALA A 23 -11.76 0.48 14.19
C ALA A 23 -11.95 -1.01 13.82
N ASP A 24 -12.04 -1.92 14.79
CA ASP A 24 -12.22 -3.37 14.58
C ASP A 24 -13.68 -3.82 14.75
N ASP A 25 -14.61 -2.91 15.01
CA ASP A 25 -16.05 -3.21 15.12
C ASP A 25 -16.58 -3.76 13.79
N PRO A 26 -17.05 -5.02 13.74
CA PRO A 26 -17.63 -5.62 12.54
C PRO A 26 -18.85 -4.84 11.99
N ALA A 27 -19.56 -4.10 12.86
CA ALA A 27 -20.65 -3.22 12.43
C ALA A 27 -20.19 -2.03 11.58
N GLN A 28 -18.93 -1.61 11.71
CA GLN A 28 -18.33 -0.54 10.89
C GLN A 28 -17.74 -1.04 9.56
N ARG A 29 -17.73 -2.36 9.32
CA ARG A 29 -17.18 -2.98 8.10
C ARG A 29 -18.14 -2.97 6.91
N GLY A 30 -19.40 -2.57 7.12
CA GLY A 30 -20.42 -2.45 6.08
C GLY A 30 -20.26 -1.16 5.28
N ALA A 31 -19.96 -1.29 3.98
CA ALA A 31 -20.15 -0.28 2.92
C ALA A 31 -19.75 1.17 3.28
N GLU A 32 -18.52 1.39 3.76
CA GLU A 32 -18.10 2.75 4.06
C GLU A 32 -17.54 3.46 2.82
N PRO A 33 -18.14 4.60 2.41
CA PRO A 33 -17.56 5.48 1.38
C PRO A 33 -16.21 6.09 1.80
N LEU A 34 -15.82 5.93 3.08
CA LEU A 34 -14.61 6.49 3.68
C LEU A 34 -13.39 5.55 3.62
N ARG A 35 -13.47 4.40 2.95
CA ARG A 35 -12.33 3.46 2.81
C ARG A 35 -11.02 4.09 2.31
N PRO A 36 -11.02 5.02 1.34
CA PRO A 36 -9.77 5.68 0.93
C PRO A 36 -9.18 6.57 2.03
N LEU A 37 -10.00 7.18 2.90
CA LEU A 37 -9.53 7.99 4.03
C LEU A 37 -8.90 7.12 5.12
N LEU A 38 -9.35 5.88 5.30
CA LEU A 38 -8.70 4.93 6.22
C LEU A 38 -7.28 4.60 5.77
N ALA A 39 -7.04 4.48 4.46
CA ALA A 39 -5.70 4.28 3.92
C ALA A 39 -4.77 5.45 4.27
N VAL A 40 -5.24 6.68 4.13
CA VAL A 40 -4.49 7.90 4.49
C VAL A 40 -4.26 7.95 6.02
N ARG A 41 -5.29 7.70 6.82
CA ARG A 41 -5.19 7.69 8.29
C ARG A 41 -4.21 6.63 8.81
N ARG A 42 -4.10 5.49 8.11
CA ARG A 42 -3.21 4.38 8.46
C ARG A 42 -1.92 4.37 7.64
N THR A 43 -1.47 5.51 7.13
CA THR A 43 -0.29 5.64 6.25
C THR A 43 0.98 5.02 6.86
N LEU A 44 1.15 5.10 8.18
CA LEU A 44 2.31 4.55 8.88
C LEU A 44 2.02 3.23 9.59
N ALA A 45 0.81 2.68 9.44
CA ALA A 45 0.44 1.41 10.07
C ALA A 45 0.78 0.24 9.12
N PHE A 46 1.95 -0.36 9.30
CA PHE A 46 2.41 -1.52 8.53
C PHE A 46 1.93 -2.86 9.08
N ALA A 47 1.40 -2.88 10.31
CA ALA A 47 0.84 -4.07 10.94
C ALA A 47 -0.59 -4.34 10.47
N GLY A 48 -1.02 -5.62 10.57
CA GLY A 48 -2.36 -6.05 10.21
C GLY A 48 -2.51 -6.47 8.75
N ARG A 49 -3.77 -6.61 8.33
CA ARG A 49 -4.17 -7.06 6.99
C ARG A 49 -5.05 -6.01 6.33
N SER A 50 -5.04 -5.95 5.00
CA SER A 50 -5.87 -5.04 4.21
C SER A 50 -6.63 -5.81 3.14
N SER A 51 -7.90 -5.46 2.92
CA SER A 51 -8.71 -6.07 1.86
C SER A 51 -8.32 -5.53 0.48
N ARG A 52 -8.65 -6.29 -0.59
CA ARG A 52 -8.48 -5.81 -1.97
C ARG A 52 -9.27 -4.53 -2.22
N SER A 53 -10.47 -4.45 -1.65
CA SER A 53 -11.34 -3.30 -1.81
C SER A 53 -10.75 -2.02 -1.24
N GLU A 54 -9.98 -2.08 -0.16
CA GLU A 54 -9.28 -0.93 0.40
C GLU A 54 -8.20 -0.41 -0.56
N LEU A 55 -7.37 -1.30 -1.11
CA LEU A 55 -6.35 -0.92 -2.10
C LEU A 55 -6.98 -0.36 -3.37
N ILE A 56 -8.00 -1.06 -3.93
CA ILE A 56 -8.68 -0.63 -5.16
C ILE A 56 -9.38 0.71 -4.93
N ALA A 57 -10.07 0.89 -3.79
CA ALA A 57 -10.72 2.15 -3.45
C ALA A 57 -9.70 3.30 -3.34
N TYR A 58 -8.53 3.05 -2.75
CA TYR A 58 -7.47 4.05 -2.69
C TYR A 58 -6.93 4.41 -4.07
N LEU A 59 -6.64 3.42 -4.92
CA LEU A 59 -6.17 3.66 -6.30
C LEU A 59 -7.22 4.41 -7.13
N PHE A 60 -8.49 4.05 -6.99
CA PHE A 60 -9.58 4.74 -7.67
C PHE A 60 -9.73 6.19 -7.18
N ALA A 61 -9.68 6.43 -5.87
CA ALA A 61 -9.69 7.77 -5.31
C ALA A 61 -8.49 8.61 -5.77
N SER A 62 -7.31 8.00 -5.85
CA SER A 62 -6.10 8.66 -6.36
C SER A 62 -6.27 9.06 -7.83
N LEU A 63 -6.88 8.20 -8.65
CA LEU A 63 -7.19 8.50 -10.04
C LEU A 63 -8.22 9.62 -10.15
N LEU A 64 -9.28 9.58 -9.32
CA LEU A 64 -10.32 10.60 -9.29
C LEU A 64 -9.80 11.98 -8.91
N VAL A 65 -8.72 12.06 -8.14
CA VAL A 65 -8.04 13.32 -7.82
C VAL A 65 -7.06 13.71 -8.93
N SER A 66 -6.23 12.77 -9.41
CA SER A 66 -5.14 13.09 -10.34
C SER A 66 -5.63 13.47 -11.73
N VAL A 67 -6.71 12.86 -12.23
CA VAL A 67 -7.23 13.15 -13.58
C VAL A 67 -7.76 14.58 -13.71
N PRO A 68 -8.67 15.07 -12.83
CA PRO A 68 -9.13 16.46 -12.90
C PRO A 68 -8.00 17.47 -12.68
N VAL A 69 -7.10 17.20 -11.71
CA VAL A 69 -5.95 18.09 -11.47
C VAL A 69 -5.07 18.17 -12.71
N SER A 70 -4.76 17.03 -13.35
CA SER A 70 -3.97 17.01 -14.58
C SER A 70 -4.65 17.78 -15.72
N PHE A 71 -5.94 17.59 -15.90
CA PHE A 71 -6.72 18.28 -16.93
C PHE A 71 -6.73 19.79 -16.71
N VAL A 72 -7.07 20.24 -15.50
CA VAL A 72 -7.16 21.67 -15.16
C VAL A 72 -5.78 22.34 -15.27
N THR A 73 -4.75 21.74 -14.68
CA THR A 73 -3.40 22.31 -14.71
C THR A 73 -2.79 22.27 -16.09
N GLY A 74 -3.11 21.27 -16.90
CA GLY A 74 -2.64 21.17 -18.29
C GLY A 74 -3.27 22.21 -19.21
N LEU A 75 -4.50 22.68 -18.92
CA LEU A 75 -5.17 23.75 -19.66
C LEU A 75 -4.71 25.14 -19.23
N LEU A 76 -4.48 25.34 -17.94
CA LEU A 76 -4.33 26.68 -17.36
C LEU A 76 -2.88 27.09 -17.11
N LEU A 77 -1.94 26.14 -17.04
CA LEU A 77 -0.58 26.41 -16.61
C LEU A 77 0.45 26.10 -17.69
N PRO A 78 1.60 26.79 -17.68
CA PRO A 78 2.76 26.42 -18.49
C PRO A 78 3.21 25.00 -18.17
N HIS A 79 3.78 24.32 -19.16
CA HIS A 79 4.18 22.90 -19.10
C HIS A 79 5.05 22.59 -17.87
N ASP A 80 5.97 23.46 -17.51
CA ASP A 80 6.87 23.22 -16.37
C ASP A 80 6.13 23.25 -15.03
N GLN A 81 5.18 24.19 -14.87
CA GLN A 81 4.35 24.28 -13.66
C GLN A 81 3.39 23.10 -13.56
N HIS A 82 2.76 22.71 -14.67
CA HIS A 82 1.94 21.50 -14.75
C HIS A 82 2.75 20.26 -14.29
N ARG A 83 3.94 20.06 -14.84
CA ARG A 83 4.83 18.95 -14.47
C ARG A 83 5.19 18.96 -12.99
N LEU A 84 5.53 20.12 -12.44
CA LEU A 84 5.88 20.27 -11.02
C LEU A 84 4.71 19.85 -10.12
N ILE A 85 3.51 20.33 -10.42
CA ILE A 85 2.29 20.00 -9.66
C ILE A 85 2.00 18.51 -9.75
N MET A 86 2.07 17.91 -10.94
CA MET A 86 1.77 16.49 -11.13
C MET A 86 2.81 15.60 -10.45
N ASN A 87 4.09 15.97 -10.47
CA ASN A 87 5.12 15.23 -9.75
C ASN A 87 4.93 15.34 -8.23
N GLY A 88 4.61 16.53 -7.71
CA GLY A 88 4.30 16.73 -6.29
C GLY A 88 3.07 15.91 -5.86
N LEU A 89 2.01 15.92 -6.66
CA LEU A 89 0.82 15.12 -6.42
C LEU A 89 1.13 13.60 -6.43
N THR A 90 1.97 13.14 -7.37
CA THR A 90 2.40 11.74 -7.42
C THR A 90 3.15 11.33 -6.15
N VAL A 91 4.08 12.16 -5.68
CA VAL A 91 4.78 11.91 -4.39
C VAL A 91 3.79 11.83 -3.25
N LEU A 92 2.87 12.81 -3.14
CA LEU A 92 1.86 12.85 -2.07
C LEU A 92 0.99 11.59 -2.06
N LEU A 93 0.49 11.18 -3.23
CA LEU A 93 -0.36 9.99 -3.37
C LEU A 93 0.45 8.68 -3.22
N ALA A 94 1.76 8.70 -3.38
CA ALA A 94 2.58 7.51 -3.16
C ALA A 94 2.85 7.23 -1.68
N VAL A 95 2.75 8.20 -0.77
CA VAL A 95 3.07 8.05 0.65
C VAL A 95 2.30 6.91 1.35
N PRO A 96 0.99 6.71 1.17
CA PRO A 96 0.26 5.61 1.82
C PRO A 96 0.46 4.24 1.16
N LEU A 97 0.94 4.18 -0.09
CA LEU A 97 1.02 2.94 -0.86
C LEU A 97 1.88 1.84 -0.22
N PRO A 98 3.08 2.11 0.32
CA PRO A 98 3.89 1.07 0.96
C PRO A 98 3.18 0.37 2.11
N ALA A 99 2.50 1.12 2.98
CA ALA A 99 1.75 0.54 4.10
C ALA A 99 0.56 -0.29 3.62
N LEU A 100 -0.17 0.19 2.61
CA LEU A 100 -1.27 -0.56 1.98
C LEU A 100 -0.77 -1.85 1.34
N LEU A 101 0.33 -1.81 0.59
CA LEU A 101 0.91 -2.98 -0.06
C LEU A 101 1.42 -4.00 0.95
N VAL A 102 2.12 -3.57 2.02
CA VAL A 102 2.56 -4.47 3.09
C VAL A 102 1.38 -5.19 3.72
N ARG A 103 0.34 -4.45 4.14
CA ARG A 103 -0.86 -5.04 4.74
C ARG A 103 -1.59 -5.96 3.76
N ARG A 104 -1.57 -5.64 2.48
CA ARG A 104 -2.14 -6.49 1.43
C ARG A 104 -1.34 -7.78 1.24
N LEU A 105 -0.01 -7.72 1.27
CA LEU A 105 0.86 -8.89 1.24
C LEU A 105 0.65 -9.78 2.46
N HIS A 106 0.47 -9.18 3.64
CA HIS A 106 0.12 -9.91 4.86
C HIS A 106 -1.24 -10.63 4.74
N ASP A 107 -2.22 -10.04 4.06
CA ASP A 107 -3.51 -10.69 3.79
C ASP A 107 -3.36 -11.94 2.90
N SER A 108 -2.41 -11.95 1.98
CA SER A 108 -2.07 -13.13 1.17
C SER A 108 -1.06 -14.09 1.85
N GLY A 109 -0.76 -13.89 3.14
CA GLY A 109 0.18 -14.71 3.91
C GLY A 109 1.66 -14.52 3.53
N ARG A 110 1.97 -13.51 2.72
CA ARG A 110 3.32 -13.20 2.24
C ARG A 110 4.05 -12.20 3.14
N SER A 111 5.37 -12.22 3.07
CA SER A 111 6.21 -11.24 3.74
C SER A 111 6.02 -9.84 3.13
N GLY A 112 5.95 -8.81 3.98
CA GLY A 112 5.96 -7.40 3.55
C GLY A 112 7.21 -6.97 2.81
N ALA A 113 8.28 -7.79 2.82
CA ALA A 113 9.53 -7.50 2.10
C ALA A 113 9.33 -7.31 0.59
N TRP A 114 8.30 -7.92 0.00
CA TRP A 114 7.97 -7.74 -1.41
C TRP A 114 7.59 -6.29 -1.78
N VAL A 115 7.29 -5.44 -0.80
CA VAL A 115 7.04 -4.01 -1.05
C VAL A 115 8.25 -3.28 -1.62
N TRP A 116 9.47 -3.80 -1.38
CA TRP A 116 10.70 -3.23 -1.92
C TRP A 116 10.73 -3.18 -3.45
N LEU A 117 9.98 -4.06 -4.13
CA LEU A 117 9.81 -3.95 -5.59
C LEU A 117 9.08 -2.66 -5.99
N ALA A 118 8.01 -2.30 -5.29
CA ALA A 118 7.29 -1.05 -5.54
C ALA A 118 8.13 0.18 -5.14
N VAL A 119 8.90 0.07 -4.05
CA VAL A 119 9.84 1.12 -3.62
C VAL A 119 10.93 1.32 -4.68
N LEU A 120 11.46 0.26 -5.28
CA LEU A 120 12.44 0.34 -6.37
C LEU A 120 11.86 1.10 -7.58
N VAL A 121 10.64 0.74 -8.01
CA VAL A 121 9.95 1.44 -9.11
C VAL A 121 9.83 2.94 -8.82
N PHE A 122 9.39 3.28 -7.61
CA PHE A 122 9.25 4.67 -7.21
C PHE A 122 10.58 5.40 -7.12
N ALA A 123 11.63 4.75 -6.60
CA ALA A 123 12.97 5.33 -6.48
C ALA A 123 13.57 5.64 -7.86
N VAL A 124 13.43 4.74 -8.83
CA VAL A 124 13.90 4.99 -10.22
C VAL A 124 13.13 6.14 -10.87
N TRP A 125 11.80 6.18 -10.69
CA TRP A 125 10.99 7.29 -11.18
C TRP A 125 11.43 8.63 -10.55
N LEU A 126 11.65 8.65 -9.24
CA LEU A 126 12.09 9.84 -8.50
C LEU A 126 13.47 10.29 -8.98
N ALA A 127 14.43 9.37 -9.13
CA ALA A 127 15.77 9.68 -9.62
C ALA A 127 15.71 10.33 -11.00
N ARG A 128 14.96 9.77 -11.94
CA ARG A 128 14.76 10.33 -13.28
C ARG A 128 14.12 11.72 -13.25
N THR A 129 13.17 11.90 -12.36
CA THR A 129 12.50 13.19 -12.15
C THR A 129 13.50 14.22 -11.63
N VAL A 130 14.27 13.92 -10.61
CA VAL A 130 15.30 14.80 -10.04
C VAL A 130 16.36 15.14 -11.10
N ILE A 131 16.90 14.16 -11.82
CA ILE A 131 17.88 14.39 -12.89
C ILE A 131 17.32 15.35 -13.95
N SER A 132 16.05 15.17 -14.34
CA SER A 132 15.41 16.03 -15.34
C SER A 132 15.30 17.49 -14.89
N TYR A 133 15.05 17.73 -13.60
CA TYR A 133 14.94 19.09 -13.05
C TYR A 133 16.29 19.74 -12.74
N THR A 134 17.28 18.97 -12.30
CA THR A 134 18.58 19.51 -11.86
C THR A 134 19.59 19.63 -13.02
N LEU A 135 19.64 18.63 -13.88
CA LEU A 135 20.64 18.52 -14.96
C LEU A 135 20.02 18.67 -16.36
N GLY A 136 18.70 18.78 -16.44
CA GLY A 136 17.96 18.95 -17.69
C GLY A 136 17.62 17.64 -18.41
N ILE A 137 16.82 17.77 -19.47
CA ILE A 137 16.29 16.63 -20.22
C ILE A 137 17.38 15.82 -20.94
N GLY A 138 18.44 16.48 -21.39
CA GLY A 138 19.56 15.81 -22.06
C GLY A 138 20.27 14.83 -21.14
N ALA A 139 20.56 15.22 -19.90
CA ALA A 139 21.17 14.35 -18.91
C ALA A 139 20.25 13.17 -18.56
N ARG A 140 18.93 13.40 -18.48
CA ARG A 140 17.96 12.33 -18.28
C ARG A 140 17.98 11.32 -19.43
N LEU A 141 17.96 11.79 -20.68
CA LEU A 141 17.99 10.89 -21.83
C LEU A 141 19.28 10.07 -21.89
N SER A 142 20.42 10.69 -21.54
CA SER A 142 21.70 9.97 -21.42
C SER A 142 21.62 8.91 -20.31
N PHE A 143 21.08 9.25 -19.14
CA PHE A 143 20.88 8.30 -18.06
C PHE A 143 19.99 7.13 -18.50
N ASP A 144 18.86 7.40 -19.17
CA ASP A 144 17.94 6.38 -19.66
C ASP A 144 18.62 5.45 -20.68
N SER A 145 19.47 5.98 -21.58
CA SER A 145 20.22 5.17 -22.56
C SER A 145 21.23 4.21 -21.91
N TRP A 146 21.86 4.62 -20.81
CA TRP A 146 22.78 3.77 -20.05
C TRP A 146 22.05 2.75 -19.16
N THR A 147 20.82 3.06 -18.74
CA THR A 147 20.05 2.26 -17.78
C THR A 147 18.90 1.48 -18.43
N TRP A 148 18.93 1.23 -19.74
CA TRP A 148 17.85 0.54 -20.45
C TRP A 148 17.50 -0.84 -19.87
N LEU A 149 18.50 -1.59 -19.33
CA LEU A 149 18.26 -2.84 -18.62
C LEU A 149 17.46 -2.62 -17.32
N LEU A 150 17.64 -1.47 -16.68
CA LEU A 150 16.87 -1.11 -15.48
C LEU A 150 15.39 -0.94 -15.82
N ASP A 151 15.03 -0.52 -17.02
CA ASP A 151 13.64 -0.41 -17.44
C ASP A 151 12.94 -1.75 -17.47
N TRP A 152 13.60 -2.79 -17.93
CA TRP A 152 13.06 -4.15 -17.86
C TRP A 152 12.89 -4.65 -16.42
N LEU A 153 13.83 -4.36 -15.54
CA LEU A 153 13.71 -4.67 -14.11
C LEU A 153 12.56 -3.89 -13.46
N VAL A 154 12.39 -2.62 -13.80
CA VAL A 154 11.29 -1.78 -13.32
C VAL A 154 9.93 -2.31 -13.82
N ILE A 155 9.83 -2.68 -15.10
CA ILE A 155 8.61 -3.28 -15.67
C ILE A 155 8.28 -4.59 -14.95
N LEU A 156 9.26 -5.47 -14.78
CA LEU A 156 9.07 -6.74 -14.08
C LEU A 156 8.68 -6.54 -12.61
N ALA A 157 9.34 -5.62 -11.92
CA ALA A 157 9.02 -5.28 -10.53
C ALA A 157 7.61 -4.69 -10.39
N ASN A 158 7.21 -3.83 -11.31
CA ASN A 158 5.86 -3.25 -11.34
C ASN A 158 4.81 -4.33 -11.57
N LEU A 159 4.99 -5.16 -12.60
CA LEU A 159 4.08 -6.27 -12.91
C LEU A 159 3.97 -7.23 -11.72
N THR A 160 5.09 -7.62 -11.11
CA THR A 160 5.11 -8.48 -9.94
C THR A 160 4.37 -7.85 -8.76
N SER A 161 4.59 -6.55 -8.50
CA SER A 161 3.89 -5.82 -7.43
C SER A 161 2.38 -5.81 -7.64
N VAL A 162 1.92 -5.56 -8.87
CA VAL A 162 0.50 -5.58 -9.24
C VAL A 162 -0.07 -6.98 -9.07
N LEU A 163 0.59 -8.01 -9.58
CA LEU A 163 0.15 -9.40 -9.43
C LEU A 163 0.04 -9.80 -7.96
N LEU A 164 1.05 -9.49 -7.15
CA LEU A 164 1.04 -9.75 -5.71
C LEU A 164 -0.11 -9.02 -4.99
N ALA A 165 -0.37 -7.78 -5.36
CA ALA A 165 -1.48 -7.00 -4.80
C ALA A 165 -2.87 -7.55 -5.17
N LEU A 166 -3.01 -8.20 -6.31
CA LEU A 166 -4.26 -8.80 -6.80
C LEU A 166 -4.50 -10.23 -6.31
N LEU A 167 -3.49 -10.89 -5.70
CA LEU A 167 -3.65 -12.27 -5.20
C LEU A 167 -4.81 -12.38 -4.19
N PRO A 168 -5.51 -13.53 -4.17
CA PRO A 168 -6.51 -13.78 -3.15
C PRO A 168 -5.86 -13.80 -1.76
N GLY A 169 -6.48 -13.13 -0.79
CA GLY A 169 -6.09 -13.23 0.61
C GLY A 169 -6.44 -14.60 1.17
N THR A 170 -5.70 -15.03 2.20
CA THR A 170 -5.97 -16.26 2.92
C THR A 170 -7.29 -16.13 3.71
N LYS A 171 -8.13 -17.17 3.65
CA LYS A 171 -9.36 -17.23 4.46
C LYS A 171 -8.99 -17.55 5.92
N GLY A 172 -9.68 -16.88 6.85
CA GLY A 172 -9.48 -17.08 8.28
C GLY A 172 -8.20 -16.38 8.82
N PRO A 173 -7.93 -16.56 10.13
CA PRO A 173 -6.78 -15.95 10.78
C PRO A 173 -5.47 -16.52 10.24
N ASN A 174 -4.45 -15.65 10.11
CA ASN A 174 -3.10 -16.03 9.73
C ASN A 174 -2.07 -15.39 10.69
N ARG A 175 -0.77 -15.64 10.46
CA ARG A 175 0.32 -15.09 11.30
C ARG A 175 0.36 -13.56 11.42
N PHE A 176 -0.39 -12.86 10.61
CA PHE A 176 -0.44 -11.38 10.58
C PHE A 176 -1.73 -10.81 11.16
N GLY A 177 -2.68 -11.63 11.59
CA GLY A 177 -3.92 -11.23 12.23
C GLY A 177 -5.17 -11.92 11.69
N GLU A 178 -6.32 -11.43 12.15
CA GLU A 178 -7.64 -11.93 11.77
C GLU A 178 -7.99 -11.59 10.30
N ASP A 179 -9.00 -12.29 9.77
CA ASP A 179 -9.47 -12.05 8.39
C ASP A 179 -10.22 -10.70 8.33
N PRO A 180 -9.79 -9.72 7.51
CA PRO A 180 -10.47 -8.43 7.40
C PRO A 180 -11.87 -8.50 6.76
N ARG A 181 -12.32 -9.71 6.38
CA ARG A 181 -13.60 -9.98 5.72
C ARG A 181 -14.59 -10.72 6.64
N GLY A 182 -14.13 -11.16 7.81
CA GLY A 182 -14.92 -11.88 8.81
C GLY A 182 -15.93 -11.04 9.51
#